data_65dec9635755a7372fd19b872ed71a21
#
_entry.id   65dec9635755a7372fd19b872ed71a21
#
_cell.length_a   1.000
_cell.length_b   1.000
_cell.length_c   1.000
_cell.angle_alpha   90.00
_cell.angle_beta   90.00
_cell.angle_gamma   90.00
#
_symmetry.space_group_name_H-M   'P 1'
#
loop_
_entity.id
_entity.type
_entity.pdbx_description
1 polymer ?
#
loop_
_entity_poly.entity_id
_entity_poly.type
_entity_poly.pdbx_seq_one_letter_code
_entity_poly.pdbx_strand_id
1 'polypeptide(L)'
;MYAYLYLKQYPQYLEKKVVAGNFSFKNLKEGLICVSRNKKNKEGKKSNQKETLLIDKNVLDGFEQQLKNILIKIKTEDFYQTDDLKVCEWCDFKLICKR
;
A
#
# COMPACT_ATOMS: atom_id res chain seq x y z
N MET A 1 0.70 1.55 -7.06
CA MET A 1 0.84 0.80 -8.34
C MET A 1 1.05 1.74 -9.53
N TYR A 2 0.15 2.70 -9.77
CA TYR A 2 0.28 3.62 -10.92
C TYR A 2 1.57 4.46 -10.88
N ALA A 3 1.95 4.97 -9.72
CA ALA A 3 3.21 5.70 -9.57
C ALA A 3 4.43 4.83 -9.89
N TYR A 4 4.41 3.55 -9.48
CA TYR A 4 5.45 2.58 -9.81
C TYR A 4 5.57 2.37 -11.32
N LEU A 5 4.45 2.11 -12.00
CA LEU A 5 4.43 1.90 -13.44
C LEU A 5 4.90 3.14 -14.22
N TYR A 6 4.43 4.32 -13.79
CA TYR A 6 4.82 5.58 -14.41
C TYR A 6 6.32 5.86 -14.29
N LEU A 7 6.88 5.69 -13.10
CA LEU A 7 8.29 5.95 -12.85
C LEU A 7 9.22 4.88 -13.46
N LYS A 8 8.74 3.66 -13.66
CA LYS A 8 9.47 2.65 -14.44
C LYS A 8 9.57 3.03 -15.92
N GLN A 9 8.51 3.62 -16.47
CA GLN A 9 8.50 4.10 -17.85
C GLN A 9 9.31 5.39 -18.04
N TYR A 10 9.30 6.27 -17.04
CA TYR A 10 9.96 7.57 -17.07
C TYR A 10 10.94 7.75 -15.90
N PRO A 11 12.09 7.04 -15.89
CA PRO A 11 13.02 7.05 -14.76
C PRO A 11 13.62 8.43 -14.45
N GLN A 12 13.64 9.34 -15.43
CA GLN A 12 14.17 10.70 -15.28
C GLN A 12 13.43 11.51 -14.20
N TYR A 13 12.19 11.18 -13.89
CA TYR A 13 11.42 11.86 -12.84
C TYR A 13 11.81 11.43 -11.42
N LEU A 14 12.57 10.34 -11.25
CA LEU A 14 13.08 9.91 -9.94
C LEU A 14 14.04 10.93 -9.30
N GLU A 15 14.70 11.76 -10.09
CA GLU A 15 15.56 12.84 -9.60
C GLU A 15 14.78 14.01 -9.00
N LYS A 16 13.46 14.07 -9.27
CA LYS A 16 12.57 15.11 -8.76
C LYS A 16 11.84 14.62 -7.50
N LYS A 17 11.35 15.58 -6.72
CA LYS A 17 10.46 15.25 -5.60
C LYS A 17 9.12 14.79 -6.15
N VAL A 18 8.86 13.48 -6.08
CA VAL A 18 7.62 12.87 -6.56
C VAL A 18 6.77 12.44 -5.36
N VAL A 19 5.50 12.77 -5.40
CA VAL A 19 4.51 12.30 -4.44
C VAL A 19 3.37 11.61 -5.19
N ALA A 20 2.77 10.61 -4.59
CA ALA A 20 1.58 9.96 -5.13
C ALA A 20 0.38 10.27 -4.25
N GLY A 21 -0.78 10.38 -4.85
CA GLY A 21 -2.01 10.65 -4.11
C GLY A 21 -3.25 10.41 -4.95
N ASN A 22 -4.39 10.54 -4.29
CA ASN A 22 -5.69 10.41 -4.90
C ASN A 22 -6.46 11.73 -4.80
N PHE A 23 -7.12 12.11 -5.88
CA PHE A 23 -8.09 13.18 -5.89
C PHE A 23 -9.49 12.56 -5.95
N SER A 24 -10.28 12.74 -4.91
CA SER A 24 -11.62 12.15 -4.80
C SER A 24 -12.70 13.22 -4.86
N PHE A 25 -13.67 13.04 -5.73
CA PHE A 25 -14.83 13.94 -5.81
C PHE A 25 -15.70 13.92 -4.55
N LYS A 26 -15.63 12.86 -3.75
CA LYS A 26 -16.33 12.79 -2.45
C LYS A 26 -15.72 13.71 -1.40
N ASN A 27 -14.43 14.01 -1.51
CA ASN A 27 -13.65 14.77 -0.54
C ASN A 27 -12.99 16.00 -1.17
N LEU A 28 -13.75 16.77 -1.95
CA LEU A 28 -13.23 17.95 -2.66
C LEU A 28 -12.54 18.97 -1.75
N LYS A 29 -13.02 19.09 -0.50
CA LYS A 29 -12.45 20.02 0.49
C LYS A 29 -11.01 19.67 0.88
N GLU A 30 -10.64 18.40 0.84
CA GLU A 30 -9.31 17.92 1.18
C GLU A 30 -8.33 18.00 0.01
N GLY A 31 -8.83 18.16 -1.22
CA GLY A 31 -8.00 18.21 -2.42
C GLY A 31 -7.27 16.89 -2.68
N LEU A 32 -5.98 16.98 -3.00
CA LEU A 32 -5.14 15.82 -3.25
C LEU A 32 -4.71 15.18 -1.93
N ILE A 33 -5.14 13.94 -1.70
CA ILE A 33 -4.74 13.13 -0.55
C ILE A 33 -3.51 12.32 -0.93
N CYS A 34 -2.34 12.73 -0.44
CA CYS A 34 -1.07 12.07 -0.76
C CYS A 34 -0.83 10.85 0.12
N VAL A 35 -0.13 9.87 -0.44
CA VAL A 35 0.40 8.74 0.34
C VAL A 35 1.33 9.28 1.43
N SER A 36 1.13 8.83 2.65
CA SER A 36 1.86 9.29 3.83
C SER A 36 2.39 8.12 4.64
N ARG A 37 3.41 8.40 5.44
CA ARG A 37 3.93 7.47 6.44
C ARG A 37 3.89 8.10 7.82
N ASN A 38 3.83 7.27 8.85
CA ASN A 38 3.93 7.77 10.22
C ASN A 38 5.36 8.22 10.50
N LYS A 39 5.52 9.42 11.07
CA LYS A 39 6.82 9.86 11.57
C LYS A 39 7.24 8.97 12.75
N LYS A 40 8.52 8.68 12.83
CA LYS A 40 9.11 8.08 14.03
C LYS A 40 9.46 9.20 15.01
N ASN A 41 9.15 9.03 16.28
CA ASN A 41 9.64 9.93 17.32
C ASN A 41 11.14 9.66 17.60
N LYS A 42 11.76 10.49 18.44
CA LYS A 42 13.20 10.36 18.80
C LYS A 42 13.56 8.99 19.37
N GLU A 43 12.60 8.26 19.92
CA GLU A 43 12.77 6.92 20.48
C GLU A 43 12.54 5.80 19.44
N GLY A 44 12.30 6.14 18.16
CA GLY A 44 12.04 5.18 17.10
C GLY A 44 10.64 4.57 17.11
N LYS A 45 9.77 4.97 18.01
CA LYS A 45 8.36 4.55 18.06
C LYS A 45 7.53 5.30 17.02
N LYS A 46 6.51 4.65 16.47
CA LYS A 46 5.57 5.29 15.55
C LYS A 46 4.83 6.41 16.26
N SER A 47 4.89 7.63 15.72
CA SER A 47 4.09 8.75 16.21
C SER A 47 2.77 8.83 15.44
N ASN A 48 1.78 9.51 16.02
CA ASN A 48 0.51 9.77 15.34
C ASN A 48 0.62 10.83 14.23
N GLN A 49 1.78 11.48 14.11
CA GLN A 49 2.02 12.44 13.04
C GLN A 49 2.35 11.72 11.74
N LYS A 50 1.72 12.18 10.67
CA LYS A 50 1.96 11.67 9.32
C LYS A 50 2.75 12.67 8.50
N GLU A 51 3.64 12.17 7.67
CA GLU A 51 4.34 12.98 6.68
C GLU A 51 4.11 12.44 5.28
N THR A 52 4.07 13.32 4.28
CA THR A 52 3.93 12.92 2.88
C THR A 52 5.15 12.11 2.46
N LEU A 53 4.91 10.92 1.89
CA LEU A 53 5.97 10.05 1.41
C LEU A 53 6.49 10.56 0.06
N LEU A 54 7.78 10.94 0.01
CA LEU A 54 8.47 11.20 -1.24
C LEU A 54 8.86 9.87 -1.89
N ILE A 55 8.49 9.70 -3.14
CA ILE A 55 8.79 8.48 -3.90
C ILE A 55 10.18 8.64 -4.53
N ASP A 56 11.12 7.91 -4.01
CA ASP A 56 12.48 7.79 -4.53
C ASP A 56 12.76 6.35 -5.00
N LYS A 57 13.98 6.11 -5.46
CA LYS A 57 14.40 4.79 -5.92
C LYS A 57 14.27 3.72 -4.82
N ASN A 58 14.60 4.05 -3.57
CA ASN A 58 14.52 3.11 -2.44
C ASN A 58 13.07 2.71 -2.16
N VAL A 59 12.14 3.66 -2.21
CA VAL A 59 10.70 3.39 -2.06
C VAL A 59 10.19 2.50 -3.18
N LEU A 60 10.60 2.75 -4.43
CA LEU A 60 10.22 1.91 -5.57
C LEU A 60 10.78 0.49 -5.46
N ASP A 61 12.04 0.34 -5.07
CA ASP A 61 12.66 -0.98 -4.92
C ASP A 61 12.00 -1.77 -3.79
N GLY A 62 11.66 -1.13 -2.68
CA GLY A 62 10.89 -1.74 -1.59
C GLY A 62 9.51 -2.20 -2.03
N PHE A 63 8.79 -1.39 -2.79
CA PHE A 63 7.49 -1.73 -3.36
C PHE A 63 7.59 -2.90 -4.35
N GLU A 64 8.57 -2.87 -5.24
CA GLU A 64 8.82 -3.94 -6.20
C GLU A 64 9.11 -5.28 -5.51
N GLN A 65 9.90 -5.27 -4.43
CA GLN A 65 10.18 -6.46 -3.63
C GLN A 65 8.92 -7.04 -2.99
N GLN A 66 8.08 -6.18 -2.41
CA GLN A 66 6.79 -6.61 -1.85
C GLN A 66 5.87 -7.18 -2.92
N LEU A 67 5.80 -6.57 -4.09
CA LEU A 67 4.99 -7.04 -5.20
C LEU A 67 5.46 -8.43 -5.69
N LYS A 68 6.76 -8.63 -5.82
CA LYS A 68 7.35 -9.93 -6.18
C LYS A 68 7.01 -11.00 -5.13
N ASN A 69 7.10 -10.68 -3.85
CA ASN A 69 6.75 -11.60 -2.76
C ASN A 69 5.28 -12.03 -2.83
N ILE A 70 4.38 -11.09 -3.09
CA ILE A 70 2.94 -11.38 -3.25
C ILE A 70 2.70 -12.31 -4.45
N LEU A 71 3.33 -12.05 -5.59
CA LEU A 71 3.20 -12.88 -6.78
C LEU A 71 3.73 -14.30 -6.57
N ILE A 72 4.85 -14.45 -5.85
CA ILE A 72 5.40 -15.75 -5.49
C ILE A 72 4.42 -16.50 -4.58
N LYS A 73 3.85 -15.85 -3.57
CA LYS A 73 2.86 -16.45 -2.69
C LYS A 73 1.62 -16.92 -3.43
N ILE A 74 1.10 -16.13 -4.36
CA ILE A 74 -0.05 -16.52 -5.19
C ILE A 74 0.25 -17.79 -5.99
N LYS A 75 1.48 -17.98 -6.47
CA LYS A 75 1.87 -19.14 -7.26
C LYS A 75 2.14 -20.40 -6.44
N THR A 76 2.65 -20.24 -5.21
CA THR A 76 3.24 -21.36 -4.44
C THR A 76 2.45 -21.74 -3.20
N GLU A 77 1.58 -20.87 -2.67
CA GLU A 77 0.80 -21.18 -1.48
C GLU A 77 -0.51 -21.87 -1.82
N ASP A 78 -0.85 -22.86 -0.99
CA ASP A 78 -2.17 -23.45 -0.96
C ASP A 78 -3.10 -22.53 -0.17
N PHE A 79 -4.16 -22.07 -0.84
CA PHE A 79 -5.17 -21.22 -0.21
C PHE A 79 -6.16 -22.10 0.55
N TYR A 80 -6.16 -21.96 1.87
CA TYR A 80 -7.08 -22.68 2.75
C TYR A 80 -7.97 -21.71 3.51
N GLN A 81 -9.07 -22.24 4.07
CA GLN A 81 -9.95 -21.42 4.89
C GLN A 81 -9.23 -20.98 6.16
N THR A 82 -9.46 -19.75 6.59
CA THR A 82 -8.93 -19.25 7.86
C THR A 82 -9.58 -19.95 9.05
N ASP A 83 -8.81 -20.19 10.10
CA ASP A 83 -9.32 -20.68 11.39
C ASP A 83 -9.90 -19.55 12.25
N ASP A 84 -9.64 -18.30 11.90
CA ASP A 84 -10.17 -17.14 12.61
C ASP A 84 -11.62 -16.84 12.17
N LEU A 85 -12.58 -17.31 12.96
CA LEU A 85 -14.01 -17.10 12.71
C LEU A 85 -14.45 -15.64 12.77
N LYS A 86 -13.69 -14.76 13.45
CA LYS A 86 -13.99 -13.33 13.49
C LYS A 86 -13.86 -12.69 12.13
N VAL A 87 -12.87 -13.13 11.34
CA VAL A 87 -12.69 -12.67 9.95
C VAL A 87 -13.89 -13.08 9.09
N CYS A 88 -14.47 -14.24 9.38
CA CYS A 88 -15.62 -14.77 8.64
C CYS A 88 -16.94 -14.06 8.97
N GLU A 89 -17.05 -13.39 10.10
CA GLU A 89 -18.28 -12.74 10.55
C GLU A 89 -18.85 -11.76 9.54
N TRP A 90 -17.96 -10.99 8.89
CA TRP A 90 -18.30 -9.95 7.91
C TRP A 90 -17.95 -10.34 6.46
N CYS A 91 -17.69 -11.63 6.23
CA CYS A 91 -17.32 -12.12 4.91
C CYS A 91 -18.54 -12.46 4.05
N ASP A 92 -18.56 -11.96 2.83
CA ASP A 92 -19.65 -12.25 1.86
C ASP A 92 -19.74 -13.72 1.49
N PHE A 93 -18.65 -14.46 1.60
CA PHE A 93 -18.55 -15.88 1.26
C PHE A 93 -18.76 -16.83 2.45
N LYS A 94 -19.17 -16.30 3.59
CA LYS A 94 -19.41 -17.04 4.83
C LYS A 94 -20.25 -18.31 4.65
N LEU A 95 -21.34 -18.19 3.92
CA LEU A 95 -22.26 -19.32 3.68
C LEU A 95 -21.64 -20.41 2.82
N ILE A 96 -20.84 -20.02 1.81
CA ILE A 96 -20.13 -20.97 0.95
C ILE A 96 -19.08 -21.74 1.75
N CYS A 97 -18.41 -21.07 2.67
CA CYS A 97 -17.40 -21.67 3.55
C CYS A 97 -18.01 -22.45 4.73
N LYS A 98 -19.33 -22.44 4.90
CA LYS A 98 -20.04 -23.08 6.03
C LYS A 98 -19.58 -22.57 7.40
N ARG A 99 -19.35 -21.28 7.52
CA ARG A 99 -18.90 -20.60 8.74
C ARG A 99 -20.00 -19.89 9.51
#